data_2e04c71c2a01199a5a2745a509590f55
#
_entry.id   2e04c71c2a01199a5a2745a509590f55
#
_cell.length_a   1.000
_cell.length_b   1.000
_cell.length_c   1.000
_cell.angle_alpha   90.00
_cell.angle_beta   90.00
_cell.angle_gamma   90.00
#
_symmetry.space_group_name_H-M   'P 1'
#
loop_
_entity.id
_entity.type
_entity.pdbx_description
1 polymer ?
#
loop_
_entity_poly.entity_id
_entity_poly.type
_entity_poly.pdbx_seq_one_letter_code
_entity_poly.pdbx_strand_id
1 'polypeptide(L)'
;MAAATNADVRTLDRLAGRQRGLATNRQLQAAGLARSTIRHRCEPGGPWQRVLPRVTLIQTGAPDPYQRMLAAVLYAAEPASDPLSGTTAVVTGEAALSLYRVRGTGSGTVDVLLDEARRMRDVAYVRIRRTRRRPPSLLYQGVPCVRRPRAAADFVARESCPDRVRAILANAVQAGRCDPRDLLAELRAGRALRAAPVRAAAEELLVGVRSIEEGRARDVLRAGGVPDALWNPTLLTKDGIFLAVPDAYWPHEGVALEVDSEEFHLGVTEYRSTLRRRLKLETHGIEVVSVAPALVRDHPDEVVAAVLAKLRLGAGRREPLSVVVRA
;
A
#
# COMPACT_ATOMS: atom_id res chain seq x y z
N MET A 1 -50.32 4.34 21.65
CA MET A 1 -49.26 3.66 20.86
C MET A 1 -49.48 4.00 19.39
N ALA A 2 -48.74 4.99 18.83
CA ALA A 2 -48.87 5.30 17.42
C ALA A 2 -48.15 4.16 16.64
N ALA A 3 -48.91 3.47 15.80
CA ALA A 3 -48.42 2.46 14.88
C ALA A 3 -47.35 3.11 13.96
N ALA A 4 -46.16 2.52 13.91
CA ALA A 4 -45.17 2.88 12.90
C ALA A 4 -45.85 2.66 11.53
N THR A 5 -45.88 3.69 10.70
CA THR A 5 -46.47 3.61 9.37
C THR A 5 -45.63 2.62 8.52
N ASN A 6 -46.25 1.90 7.58
CA ASN A 6 -45.59 0.95 6.69
C ASN A 6 -44.40 1.59 5.93
N ALA A 7 -44.40 2.89 5.71
CA ALA A 7 -43.30 3.66 5.12
C ALA A 7 -42.09 3.73 6.05
N ASP A 8 -42.28 3.84 7.36
CA ASP A 8 -41.21 3.92 8.37
C ASP A 8 -40.49 2.58 8.52
N VAL A 9 -41.22 1.47 8.47
CA VAL A 9 -40.66 0.10 8.54
C VAL A 9 -39.78 -0.17 7.32
N ARG A 10 -40.25 0.10 6.12
CA ARG A 10 -39.45 -0.08 4.88
C ARG A 10 -38.18 0.77 4.85
N THR A 11 -38.23 1.99 5.40
CA THR A 11 -37.07 2.88 5.48
C THR A 11 -36.05 2.35 6.48
N LEU A 12 -36.50 1.83 7.62
CA LEU A 12 -35.62 1.18 8.61
C LEU A 12 -34.98 -0.08 8.06
N ASP A 13 -35.76 -0.94 7.38
CA ASP A 13 -35.22 -2.19 6.79
C ASP A 13 -34.19 -1.89 5.72
N ARG A 14 -34.43 -0.90 4.85
CA ARG A 14 -33.46 -0.46 3.85
C ARG A 14 -32.17 0.08 4.48
N LEU A 15 -32.32 0.92 5.52
CA LEU A 15 -31.20 1.49 6.25
C LEU A 15 -30.39 0.40 6.96
N ALA A 16 -31.07 -0.49 7.67
CA ALA A 16 -30.50 -1.63 8.37
C ALA A 16 -29.76 -2.58 7.38
N GLY A 17 -30.37 -2.89 6.25
CA GLY A 17 -29.77 -3.73 5.21
C GLY A 17 -28.48 -3.12 4.63
N ARG A 18 -28.47 -1.81 4.33
CA ARG A 18 -27.30 -1.10 3.83
C ARG A 18 -26.17 -0.97 4.86
N GLN A 19 -26.50 -0.85 6.14
CA GLN A 19 -25.57 -0.54 7.24
C GLN A 19 -25.44 -1.68 8.26
N ARG A 20 -25.67 -2.94 7.85
CA ARG A 20 -25.52 -4.13 8.71
C ARG A 20 -26.29 -4.04 10.04
N GLY A 21 -27.49 -3.51 10.01
CA GLY A 21 -28.28 -3.30 11.23
C GLY A 21 -27.91 -2.06 12.04
N LEU A 22 -27.00 -1.23 11.57
CA LEU A 22 -26.59 0.00 12.26
C LEU A 22 -27.33 1.22 11.71
N ALA A 23 -27.62 2.17 12.59
CA ALA A 23 -28.16 3.47 12.22
C ALA A 23 -27.69 4.56 13.19
N THR A 24 -27.53 5.78 12.68
CA THR A 24 -27.35 6.95 13.55
C THR A 24 -28.70 7.42 14.09
N ASN A 25 -28.70 8.07 15.25
CA ASN A 25 -29.92 8.66 15.81
C ASN A 25 -30.63 9.63 14.83
N ARG A 26 -29.82 10.36 14.03
CA ARG A 26 -30.34 11.25 12.99
C ARG A 26 -31.09 10.49 11.89
N GLN A 27 -30.52 9.38 11.42
CA GLN A 27 -31.16 8.52 10.42
C GLN A 27 -32.48 7.91 10.95
N LEU A 28 -32.46 7.45 12.22
CA LEU A 28 -33.66 6.92 12.87
C LEU A 28 -34.76 7.98 13.04
N GLN A 29 -34.36 9.21 13.38
CA GLN A 29 -35.31 10.32 13.47
C GLN A 29 -35.84 10.73 12.09
N ALA A 30 -34.99 10.74 11.07
CA ALA A 30 -35.43 11.00 9.70
C ALA A 30 -36.39 9.91 9.16
N ALA A 31 -36.29 8.68 9.70
CA ALA A 31 -37.24 7.60 9.45
C ALA A 31 -38.48 7.66 10.35
N GLY A 32 -38.76 8.79 11.03
CA GLY A 32 -39.98 9.02 11.80
C GLY A 32 -39.95 8.59 13.28
N LEU A 33 -38.80 8.08 13.77
CA LEU A 33 -38.72 7.62 15.17
C LEU A 33 -38.44 8.76 16.14
N ALA A 34 -39.27 8.89 17.18
CA ALA A 34 -39.05 9.83 18.27
C ALA A 34 -37.80 9.46 19.08
N ARG A 35 -37.09 10.47 19.62
CA ARG A 35 -35.91 10.26 20.49
C ARG A 35 -36.24 9.39 21.72
N SER A 36 -37.41 9.55 22.31
CA SER A 36 -37.89 8.73 23.43
C SER A 36 -38.03 7.26 23.05
N THR A 37 -38.59 6.96 21.87
CA THR A 37 -38.72 5.60 21.33
C THR A 37 -37.34 4.96 21.09
N ILE A 38 -36.37 5.70 20.49
CA ILE A 38 -35.01 5.21 20.28
C ILE A 38 -34.37 4.89 21.61
N ARG A 39 -34.49 5.78 22.60
CA ARG A 39 -33.96 5.58 23.96
C ARG A 39 -34.53 4.35 24.62
N HIS A 40 -35.84 4.23 24.64
CA HIS A 40 -36.55 3.10 25.25
C HIS A 40 -36.15 1.75 24.64
N ARG A 41 -36.05 1.68 23.31
CA ARG A 41 -35.60 0.46 22.62
C ARG A 41 -34.14 0.07 22.92
N CYS A 42 -33.30 1.01 23.38
CA CYS A 42 -31.91 0.80 23.78
C CYS A 42 -31.73 0.61 25.30
N GLU A 43 -32.81 0.52 26.10
CA GLU A 43 -32.72 0.21 27.53
C GLU A 43 -32.31 -1.24 27.77
N PRO A 44 -31.72 -1.58 28.94
CA PRO A 44 -31.39 -2.97 29.26
C PRO A 44 -32.61 -3.91 29.03
N GLY A 45 -32.36 -4.98 28.28
CA GLY A 45 -33.42 -5.91 27.87
C GLY A 45 -34.23 -5.47 26.65
N GLY A 46 -33.98 -4.29 26.10
CA GLY A 46 -34.63 -3.81 24.87
C GLY A 46 -34.07 -4.47 23.60
N PRO A 47 -34.79 -4.32 22.47
CA PRO A 47 -34.42 -5.00 21.22
C PRO A 47 -33.23 -4.36 20.49
N TRP A 48 -32.71 -3.23 20.92
CA TRP A 48 -31.63 -2.48 20.30
C TRP A 48 -30.49 -2.19 21.27
N GLN A 49 -29.31 -1.83 20.73
CA GLN A 49 -28.14 -1.52 21.53
C GLN A 49 -27.52 -0.20 21.09
N ARG A 50 -27.10 0.62 22.05
CA ARG A 50 -26.25 1.78 21.79
C ARG A 50 -24.79 1.34 21.76
N VAL A 51 -24.23 1.15 20.56
CA VAL A 51 -22.83 0.67 20.41
C VAL A 51 -21.80 1.79 20.51
N LEU A 52 -22.16 3.01 20.10
CA LEU A 52 -21.35 4.22 20.23
C LEU A 52 -22.28 5.43 20.44
N PRO A 53 -21.78 6.59 20.92
CA PRO A 53 -22.59 7.80 20.96
C PRO A 53 -23.25 8.08 19.60
N ARG A 54 -24.55 8.26 19.59
CA ARG A 54 -25.37 8.51 18.40
C ARG A 54 -25.49 7.35 17.40
N VAL A 55 -24.92 6.18 17.69
CA VAL A 55 -24.99 4.99 16.81
C VAL A 55 -25.68 3.84 17.55
N THR A 56 -26.75 3.35 16.94
CA THR A 56 -27.60 2.27 17.44
C THR A 56 -27.46 1.05 16.53
N LEU A 57 -27.35 -0.12 17.13
CA LEU A 57 -27.45 -1.42 16.49
C LEU A 57 -28.84 -1.97 16.68
N ILE A 58 -29.54 -2.28 15.60
CA ILE A 58 -30.95 -2.70 15.55
C ILE A 58 -31.04 -4.24 15.69
N GLN A 59 -30.45 -4.76 16.75
CA GLN A 59 -30.49 -6.17 17.12
C GLN A 59 -30.10 -6.35 18.59
N THR A 60 -30.33 -7.53 19.16
CA THR A 60 -30.03 -7.89 20.55
C THR A 60 -28.64 -8.51 20.72
N GLY A 61 -28.12 -9.17 19.68
CA GLY A 61 -26.79 -9.84 19.72
C GLY A 61 -25.62 -8.85 19.70
N ALA A 62 -24.48 -9.25 20.26
CA ALA A 62 -23.28 -8.43 20.26
C ALA A 62 -22.85 -8.02 18.82
N PRO A 63 -22.29 -6.82 18.62
CA PRO A 63 -21.85 -6.38 17.32
C PRO A 63 -20.67 -7.24 16.83
N ASP A 64 -20.74 -7.71 15.59
CA ASP A 64 -19.64 -8.39 14.91
C ASP A 64 -18.49 -7.41 14.58
N PRO A 65 -17.30 -7.90 14.17
CA PRO A 65 -16.17 -7.04 13.84
C PRO A 65 -16.47 -6.00 12.73
N TYR A 66 -17.26 -6.36 11.72
CA TYR A 66 -17.65 -5.45 10.64
C TYR A 66 -18.61 -4.38 11.13
N GLN A 67 -19.56 -4.78 11.97
CA GLN A 67 -20.49 -3.86 12.63
C GLN A 67 -19.75 -2.87 13.53
N ARG A 68 -18.73 -3.32 14.29
CA ARG A 68 -17.90 -2.43 15.11
C ARG A 68 -17.16 -1.40 14.25
N MET A 69 -16.56 -1.81 13.14
CA MET A 69 -15.88 -0.91 12.22
C MET A 69 -16.83 0.08 11.56
N LEU A 70 -17.97 -0.40 11.07
CA LEU A 70 -18.98 0.47 10.47
C LEU A 70 -19.59 1.43 11.49
N ALA A 71 -19.83 0.99 12.73
CA ALA A 71 -20.27 1.87 13.81
C ALA A 71 -19.27 3.00 14.09
N ALA A 72 -17.97 2.71 14.02
CA ALA A 72 -16.91 3.72 14.16
C ALA A 72 -16.95 4.76 13.01
N VAL A 73 -17.19 4.32 11.77
CA VAL A 73 -17.42 5.22 10.63
C VAL A 73 -18.66 6.07 10.82
N LEU A 74 -19.80 5.46 11.19
CA LEU A 74 -21.06 6.17 11.46
C LEU A 74 -20.94 7.20 12.58
N TYR A 75 -20.16 6.87 13.63
CA TYR A 75 -19.85 7.82 14.70
C TYR A 75 -19.07 9.02 14.19
N ALA A 76 -18.09 8.79 13.32
CA ALA A 76 -17.14 9.80 12.88
C ALA A 76 -17.56 10.56 11.62
N ALA A 77 -18.49 10.02 10.81
CA ALA A 77 -18.96 10.65 9.59
C ALA A 77 -19.71 11.98 9.88
N GLU A 78 -19.74 12.84 8.86
CA GLU A 78 -20.53 14.07 8.92
C GLU A 78 -22.00 13.76 8.88
N PRO A 79 -22.82 14.46 9.71
CA PRO A 79 -24.24 14.17 9.80
C PRO A 79 -25.02 14.29 8.49
N ALA A 80 -24.55 15.15 7.56
CA ALA A 80 -25.22 15.40 6.28
C ALA A 80 -24.69 14.53 5.13
N SER A 81 -23.58 13.78 5.33
CA SER A 81 -23.00 12.92 4.29
C SER A 81 -23.59 11.51 4.32
N ASP A 82 -23.51 10.80 3.17
CA ASP A 82 -23.67 9.35 3.17
C ASP A 82 -22.42 8.72 3.80
N PRO A 83 -22.52 8.07 4.97
CA PRO A 83 -21.36 7.51 5.65
C PRO A 83 -20.69 6.38 4.86
N LEU A 84 -21.43 5.71 3.96
CA LEU A 84 -20.88 4.62 3.14
C LEU A 84 -20.06 5.13 1.94
N SER A 85 -20.17 6.42 1.60
CA SER A 85 -19.36 7.02 0.55
C SER A 85 -17.86 7.06 0.90
N GLY A 86 -17.51 6.99 2.19
CA GLY A 86 -16.14 7.14 2.68
C GLY A 86 -15.55 8.54 2.48
N THR A 87 -16.37 9.53 2.10
CA THR A 87 -15.88 10.89 1.84
C THR A 87 -15.55 11.67 3.10
N THR A 88 -16.13 11.34 4.26
CA THR A 88 -15.94 12.08 5.50
C THR A 88 -15.24 11.30 6.60
N ALA A 89 -15.36 9.96 6.59
CA ALA A 89 -14.73 9.06 7.57
C ALA A 89 -14.46 7.70 6.94
N VAL A 90 -13.29 7.12 7.17
CA VAL A 90 -12.89 5.79 6.67
C VAL A 90 -12.07 5.04 7.71
N VAL A 91 -12.19 3.72 7.73
CA VAL A 91 -11.33 2.85 8.56
C VAL A 91 -9.93 2.81 7.98
N THR A 92 -8.92 2.86 8.84
CA THR A 92 -7.50 2.77 8.47
C THR A 92 -6.70 1.89 9.43
N GLY A 93 -5.40 1.78 9.23
CA GLY A 93 -4.48 1.06 10.11
C GLY A 93 -4.83 -0.41 10.28
N GLU A 94 -4.65 -0.92 11.50
CA GLU A 94 -4.83 -2.34 11.80
C GLU A 94 -6.23 -2.85 11.51
N ALA A 95 -7.26 -2.06 11.81
CA ALA A 95 -8.64 -2.44 11.54
C ALA A 95 -8.91 -2.61 10.03
N ALA A 96 -8.38 -1.71 9.19
CA ALA A 96 -8.48 -1.87 7.74
C ALA A 96 -7.67 -3.07 7.23
N LEU A 97 -6.48 -3.33 7.77
CA LEU A 97 -5.68 -4.50 7.43
C LEU A 97 -6.37 -5.81 7.79
N SER A 98 -7.10 -5.85 8.92
CA SER A 98 -7.87 -7.02 9.31
C SER A 98 -9.03 -7.32 8.35
N LEU A 99 -9.69 -6.28 7.79
CA LEU A 99 -10.67 -6.45 6.70
C LEU A 99 -10.04 -7.15 5.49
N TYR A 100 -8.79 -6.83 5.18
CA TYR A 100 -8.04 -7.45 4.10
C TYR A 100 -7.44 -8.82 4.47
N ARG A 101 -7.71 -9.33 5.66
CA ARG A 101 -7.17 -10.60 6.19
C ARG A 101 -5.64 -10.66 6.20
N VAL A 102 -4.99 -9.53 6.44
CA VAL A 102 -3.55 -9.48 6.64
C VAL A 102 -3.21 -10.16 7.97
N ARG A 103 -2.29 -11.12 7.95
CA ARG A 103 -1.90 -11.87 9.16
C ARG A 103 -1.27 -10.94 10.20
N GLY A 104 -1.48 -11.26 11.47
CA GLY A 104 -0.92 -10.47 12.58
C GLY A 104 -1.71 -9.20 12.91
N THR A 105 -2.94 -9.07 12.37
CA THR A 105 -3.87 -7.97 12.68
C THR A 105 -5.08 -8.47 13.46
N GLY A 106 -5.62 -7.64 14.34
CA GLY A 106 -6.80 -8.03 15.15
C GLY A 106 -6.87 -7.29 16.49
N SER A 107 -6.44 -6.04 16.55
CA SER A 107 -6.62 -5.23 17.77
C SER A 107 -8.11 -4.97 18.03
N GLY A 108 -8.49 -4.88 19.30
CA GLY A 108 -9.84 -4.50 19.69
C GLY A 108 -10.21 -3.04 19.35
N THR A 109 -9.27 -2.24 18.81
CA THR A 109 -9.46 -0.83 18.48
C THR A 109 -9.69 -0.63 16.99
N VAL A 110 -10.42 0.44 16.63
CA VAL A 110 -10.72 0.84 15.25
C VAL A 110 -10.21 2.25 15.01
N ASP A 111 -9.18 2.38 14.18
CA ASP A 111 -8.69 3.67 13.72
C ASP A 111 -9.58 4.20 12.60
N VAL A 112 -10.10 5.42 12.78
CA VAL A 112 -10.92 6.11 11.79
C VAL A 112 -10.20 7.38 11.34
N LEU A 113 -9.96 7.48 10.03
CA LEU A 113 -9.28 8.60 9.41
C LEU A 113 -10.27 9.67 9.00
N LEU A 114 -9.99 10.89 9.44
CA LEU A 114 -10.77 12.10 9.15
C LEU A 114 -9.87 13.16 8.52
N ASP A 115 -10.51 14.16 7.93
CA ASP A 115 -9.83 15.40 7.56
C ASP A 115 -9.25 16.11 8.79
N GLU A 116 -8.11 16.80 8.63
CA GLU A 116 -7.42 17.51 9.72
C GLU A 116 -8.29 18.56 10.41
N ALA A 117 -9.16 19.24 9.66
CA ALA A 117 -10.05 20.27 10.18
C ALA A 117 -11.12 19.71 11.15
N ARG A 118 -11.40 18.41 11.09
CA ARG A 118 -12.45 17.77 11.89
C ARG A 118 -12.04 17.64 13.36
N ARG A 119 -12.90 18.14 14.25
CA ARG A 119 -12.71 18.08 15.72
C ARG A 119 -13.58 16.98 16.31
N MET A 120 -13.05 15.75 16.29
CA MET A 120 -13.66 14.59 16.94
C MET A 120 -12.71 14.02 17.99
N ARG A 121 -13.29 13.35 19.01
CA ARG A 121 -12.55 12.71 20.10
C ARG A 121 -12.62 11.19 19.98
N ASP A 122 -11.60 10.54 20.51
CA ASP A 122 -11.61 9.09 20.74
C ASP A 122 -12.80 8.72 21.63
N VAL A 123 -13.38 7.55 21.42
CA VAL A 123 -14.46 7.03 22.23
C VAL A 123 -14.44 5.51 22.24
N ALA A 124 -14.56 4.90 23.40
CA ALA A 124 -14.53 3.46 23.57
C ALA A 124 -13.37 2.82 22.78
N TYR A 125 -13.67 1.97 21.81
CA TYR A 125 -12.70 1.31 20.96
C TYR A 125 -12.30 2.12 19.70
N VAL A 126 -12.89 3.30 19.48
CA VAL A 126 -12.61 4.14 18.29
C VAL A 126 -11.47 5.10 18.59
N ARG A 127 -10.50 5.14 17.70
CA ARG A 127 -9.39 6.09 17.69
C ARG A 127 -9.48 6.99 16.48
N ILE A 128 -9.53 8.30 16.70
CA ILE A 128 -9.62 9.29 15.64
C ILE A 128 -8.23 9.65 15.14
N ARG A 129 -8.04 9.49 13.84
CA ARG A 129 -6.82 9.88 13.13
C ARG A 129 -7.14 11.01 12.17
N ARG A 130 -6.26 12.01 12.10
CA ARG A 130 -6.44 13.18 11.24
C ARG A 130 -5.37 13.21 10.17
N THR A 131 -5.76 13.64 8.97
CA THR A 131 -4.82 13.74 7.84
C THR A 131 -5.14 14.94 6.96
N ARG A 132 -4.09 15.59 6.44
CA ARG A 132 -4.18 16.55 5.32
C ARG A 132 -4.27 15.82 3.98
N ARG A 133 -3.70 14.62 3.92
CA ARG A 133 -3.65 13.80 2.72
C ARG A 133 -4.75 12.74 2.76
N ARG A 134 -5.93 13.12 2.30
CA ARG A 134 -7.06 12.19 2.22
C ARG A 134 -6.81 11.16 1.11
N PRO A 135 -6.80 9.86 1.43
CA PRO A 135 -6.70 8.83 0.41
C PRO A 135 -8.04 8.62 -0.28
N PRO A 136 -8.05 8.09 -1.51
CA PRO A 136 -9.24 7.50 -2.07
C PRO A 136 -9.71 6.35 -1.16
N SER A 137 -11.02 6.30 -0.92
CA SER A 137 -11.66 5.26 -0.11
C SER A 137 -12.32 4.22 -1.00
N LEU A 138 -12.54 3.05 -0.44
CA LEU A 138 -13.34 2.01 -1.06
C LEU A 138 -14.30 1.39 -0.04
N LEU A 139 -15.41 0.88 -0.53
CA LEU A 139 -16.35 0.12 0.29
C LEU A 139 -15.95 -1.37 0.21
N TYR A 140 -15.31 -1.87 1.26
CA TYR A 140 -14.88 -3.26 1.33
C TYR A 140 -15.65 -4.00 2.41
N GLN A 141 -16.29 -5.10 2.05
CA GLN A 141 -17.17 -5.85 2.97
C GLN A 141 -18.21 -4.97 3.66
N GLY A 142 -18.73 -3.96 2.96
CA GLY A 142 -19.72 -3.00 3.50
C GLY A 142 -19.16 -1.97 4.48
N VAL A 143 -17.83 -1.87 4.62
CA VAL A 143 -17.16 -0.91 5.48
C VAL A 143 -16.31 0.05 4.62
N PRO A 144 -16.52 1.37 4.72
CA PRO A 144 -15.63 2.35 4.08
C PRO A 144 -14.24 2.29 4.69
N CYS A 145 -13.23 2.00 3.88
CA CYS A 145 -11.85 1.89 4.34
C CYS A 145 -10.85 2.45 3.32
N VAL A 146 -9.65 2.71 3.76
CA VAL A 146 -8.53 3.07 2.88
C VAL A 146 -8.01 1.84 2.16
N ARG A 147 -7.32 2.03 1.01
CA ARG A 147 -6.62 0.93 0.31
C ARG A 147 -5.54 0.31 1.20
N ARG A 148 -5.20 -0.96 0.92
CA ARG A 148 -4.24 -1.75 1.70
C ARG A 148 -2.87 -1.08 1.89
N PRO A 149 -2.23 -0.49 0.86
CA PRO A 149 -0.95 0.21 1.03
C PRO A 149 -1.04 1.34 2.07
N ARG A 150 -2.12 2.13 2.00
CA ARG A 150 -2.36 3.21 2.96
C ARG A 150 -2.64 2.68 4.38
N ALA A 151 -3.41 1.62 4.51
CA ALA A 151 -3.68 1.00 5.81
C ALA A 151 -2.40 0.51 6.48
N ALA A 152 -1.49 -0.12 5.71
CA ALA A 152 -0.20 -0.58 6.20
C ALA A 152 0.70 0.60 6.60
N ALA A 153 0.78 1.65 5.78
CA ALA A 153 1.56 2.85 6.09
C ALA A 153 1.05 3.55 7.36
N ASP A 154 -0.26 3.69 7.53
CA ASP A 154 -0.86 4.30 8.72
C ASP A 154 -0.66 3.45 9.99
N PHE A 155 -0.60 2.12 9.87
CA PHE A 155 -0.28 1.21 10.95
C PHE A 155 1.17 1.36 11.38
N VAL A 156 2.14 1.16 10.47
CA VAL A 156 3.56 1.16 10.82
C VAL A 156 4.08 2.53 11.24
N ALA A 157 3.42 3.62 10.86
CA ALA A 157 3.74 4.96 11.33
C ALA A 157 3.60 5.13 12.86
N ARG A 158 2.95 4.17 13.54
CA ARG A 158 2.68 4.18 14.99
C ARG A 158 3.18 2.94 15.71
N GLU A 159 3.67 1.98 14.96
CA GLU A 159 4.21 0.75 15.52
C GLU A 159 5.70 0.92 15.84
N SER A 160 6.08 0.59 17.05
CA SER A 160 7.46 0.70 17.52
C SER A 160 8.22 -0.63 17.50
N CYS A 161 7.53 -1.75 17.46
CA CYS A 161 8.15 -3.08 17.44
C CYS A 161 8.67 -3.40 16.03
N PRO A 162 10.00 -3.55 15.84
CA PRO A 162 10.58 -3.79 14.51
C PRO A 162 10.05 -5.06 13.83
N ASP A 163 9.90 -6.14 14.60
CA ASP A 163 9.42 -7.42 14.07
C ASP A 163 7.97 -7.34 13.61
N ARG A 164 7.15 -6.59 14.34
CA ARG A 164 5.76 -6.36 13.96
C ARG A 164 5.64 -5.47 12.71
N VAL A 165 6.48 -4.44 12.60
CA VAL A 165 6.60 -3.62 11.39
C VAL A 165 6.95 -4.49 10.18
N ARG A 166 8.04 -5.29 10.29
CA ARG A 166 8.48 -6.22 9.24
C ARG A 166 7.38 -7.18 8.83
N ALA A 167 6.77 -7.86 9.81
CA ALA A 167 5.73 -8.86 9.58
C ALA A 167 4.51 -8.26 8.86
N ILE A 168 4.03 -7.10 9.27
CA ILE A 168 2.87 -6.46 8.66
C ILE A 168 3.15 -6.01 7.23
N LEU A 169 4.29 -5.39 6.97
CA LEU A 169 4.66 -4.95 5.62
C LEU A 169 4.81 -6.16 4.68
N ALA A 170 5.51 -7.21 5.11
CA ALA A 170 5.65 -8.44 4.33
C ALA A 170 4.29 -9.12 4.07
N ASN A 171 3.47 -9.29 5.11
CA ASN A 171 2.14 -9.91 4.98
C ASN A 171 1.19 -9.09 4.10
N ALA A 172 1.28 -7.74 4.11
CA ALA A 172 0.49 -6.90 3.24
C ALA A 172 0.79 -7.14 1.76
N VAL A 173 2.07 -7.38 1.41
CA VAL A 173 2.52 -7.69 0.06
C VAL A 173 2.20 -9.15 -0.32
N GLN A 174 2.54 -10.12 0.53
CA GLN A 174 2.37 -11.56 0.26
C GLN A 174 0.90 -11.98 0.05
N ALA A 175 -0.04 -11.25 0.62
CA ALA A 175 -1.47 -11.49 0.37
C ALA A 175 -1.90 -11.21 -1.09
N GLY A 176 -0.96 -10.90 -2.00
CA GLY A 176 -1.13 -10.84 -3.46
C GLY A 176 -2.01 -9.70 -3.99
N ARG A 177 -2.36 -8.70 -3.15
CA ARG A 177 -3.23 -7.59 -3.52
C ARG A 177 -2.69 -6.22 -3.09
N CYS A 178 -1.39 -6.14 -2.80
CA CYS A 178 -0.68 -4.92 -2.50
C CYS A 178 0.60 -4.92 -3.32
N ASP A 179 0.67 -4.03 -4.30
CA ASP A 179 1.92 -3.81 -5.02
C ASP A 179 2.93 -3.20 -4.03
N PRO A 180 4.14 -3.77 -3.91
CA PRO A 180 5.20 -3.19 -3.09
C PRO A 180 5.50 -1.73 -3.43
N ARG A 181 5.37 -1.34 -4.70
CA ARG A 181 5.57 0.04 -5.17
C ARG A 181 4.55 1.00 -4.56
N ASP A 182 3.27 0.64 -4.61
CA ASP A 182 2.20 1.42 -3.98
C ASP A 182 2.42 1.56 -2.47
N LEU A 183 2.89 0.48 -1.83
CA LEU A 183 3.22 0.49 -0.41
C LEU A 183 4.36 1.46 -0.10
N LEU A 184 5.46 1.39 -0.86
CA LEU A 184 6.60 2.29 -0.70
C LEU A 184 6.23 3.75 -0.97
N ALA A 185 5.40 4.01 -1.98
CA ALA A 185 4.87 5.36 -2.27
C ALA A 185 4.07 5.92 -1.08
N GLU A 186 3.21 5.09 -0.46
CA GLU A 186 2.45 5.49 0.73
C GLU A 186 3.34 5.72 1.95
N LEU A 187 4.35 4.87 2.19
CA LEU A 187 5.32 5.03 3.29
C LEU A 187 6.10 6.35 3.15
N ARG A 188 6.51 6.70 1.92
CA ARG A 188 7.18 7.99 1.62
C ARG A 188 6.24 9.18 1.86
N ALA A 189 5.08 9.15 1.24
CA ALA A 189 4.09 10.22 1.33
C ALA A 189 3.61 10.46 2.77
N GLY A 190 3.52 9.39 3.59
CA GLY A 190 3.22 9.43 5.02
C GLY A 190 4.41 9.77 5.90
N ARG A 191 5.63 9.94 5.32
CA ARG A 191 6.90 10.14 6.05
C ARG A 191 7.24 9.02 7.04
N ALA A 192 6.66 7.83 6.89
CA ALA A 192 6.88 6.70 7.79
C ALA A 192 8.34 6.18 7.73
N LEU A 193 9.02 6.34 6.59
CA LEU A 193 10.44 5.97 6.40
C LEU A 193 11.43 6.76 7.29
N ARG A 194 10.99 7.77 8.03
CA ARG A 194 11.81 8.43 9.04
C ARG A 194 12.11 7.53 10.23
N ALA A 195 11.21 6.60 10.54
CA ALA A 195 11.42 5.61 11.60
C ALA A 195 12.37 4.50 11.10
N ALA A 196 13.44 4.23 11.85
CA ALA A 196 14.45 3.23 11.48
C ALA A 196 13.86 1.83 11.24
N PRO A 197 12.93 1.29 12.06
CA PRO A 197 12.32 0.00 11.80
C PRO A 197 11.55 -0.07 10.48
N VAL A 198 10.85 1.00 10.12
CA VAL A 198 10.07 1.06 8.88
C VAL A 198 11.01 1.14 7.68
N ARG A 199 12.09 1.90 7.78
CA ARG A 199 13.09 2.01 6.72
C ARG A 199 13.78 0.67 6.45
N ALA A 200 14.24 -0.02 7.50
CA ALA A 200 14.85 -1.34 7.38
C ALA A 200 13.91 -2.36 6.71
N ALA A 201 12.66 -2.43 7.15
CA ALA A 201 11.68 -3.34 6.54
C ALA A 201 11.34 -2.95 5.09
N ALA A 202 11.35 -1.65 4.74
CA ALA A 202 11.17 -1.19 3.37
C ALA A 202 12.35 -1.56 2.48
N GLU A 203 13.59 -1.48 2.98
CA GLU A 203 14.81 -1.92 2.28
C GLU A 203 14.77 -3.42 1.99
N GLU A 204 14.34 -4.25 2.94
CA GLU A 204 14.14 -5.70 2.73
C GLU A 204 13.11 -5.98 1.61
N LEU A 205 11.99 -5.26 1.60
CA LEU A 205 11.00 -5.38 0.54
C LEU A 205 11.57 -4.97 -0.84
N LEU A 206 12.40 -3.93 -0.89
CA LEU A 206 13.04 -3.47 -2.12
C LEU A 206 13.98 -4.52 -2.70
N VAL A 207 14.77 -5.20 -1.85
CA VAL A 207 15.63 -6.30 -2.30
C VAL A 207 14.81 -7.39 -2.96
N GLY A 208 13.69 -7.81 -2.34
CA GLY A 208 12.80 -8.80 -2.93
C GLY A 208 12.18 -8.36 -4.26
N VAL A 209 11.82 -7.09 -4.39
CA VAL A 209 11.27 -6.54 -5.64
C VAL A 209 12.31 -6.50 -6.75
N ARG A 210 13.53 -6.05 -6.45
CA ARG A 210 14.64 -6.04 -7.42
C ARG A 210 14.92 -7.43 -7.97
N SER A 211 15.00 -8.44 -7.12
CA SER A 211 15.21 -9.83 -7.54
C SER A 211 14.13 -10.34 -8.50
N ILE A 212 12.86 -9.97 -8.29
CA ILE A 212 11.76 -10.32 -9.19
C ILE A 212 11.89 -9.61 -10.54
N GLU A 213 12.24 -8.32 -10.54
CA GLU A 213 12.39 -7.54 -11.78
C GLU A 213 13.61 -7.99 -12.61
N GLU A 214 14.72 -8.32 -11.96
CA GLU A 214 15.88 -8.95 -12.59
C GLU A 214 15.52 -10.29 -13.23
N GLY A 215 14.77 -11.15 -12.52
CA GLY A 215 14.27 -12.42 -13.06
C GLY A 215 13.40 -12.22 -14.30
N ARG A 216 12.48 -11.24 -14.26
CA ARG A 216 11.65 -10.89 -15.41
C ARG A 216 12.47 -10.37 -16.60
N ALA A 217 13.44 -9.50 -16.36
CA ALA A 217 14.32 -9.00 -17.41
C ALA A 217 15.09 -10.15 -18.07
N ARG A 218 15.58 -11.11 -17.29
CA ARG A 218 16.24 -12.32 -17.80
C ARG A 218 15.33 -13.13 -18.73
N ASP A 219 14.08 -13.35 -18.32
CA ASP A 219 13.11 -14.12 -19.10
C ASP A 219 12.75 -13.39 -20.40
N VAL A 220 12.53 -12.07 -20.36
CA VAL A 220 12.28 -11.23 -21.53
C VAL A 220 13.42 -11.26 -22.52
N LEU A 221 14.66 -11.07 -22.07
CA LEU A 221 15.83 -11.07 -22.94
C LEU A 221 16.06 -12.45 -23.58
N ARG A 222 15.89 -13.53 -22.82
CA ARG A 222 15.99 -14.89 -23.35
C ARG A 222 14.92 -15.17 -24.42
N ALA A 223 13.67 -14.79 -24.15
CA ALA A 223 12.56 -14.96 -25.10
C ALA A 223 12.77 -14.14 -26.37
N GLY A 224 13.41 -12.95 -26.28
CA GLY A 224 13.78 -12.09 -27.40
C GLY A 224 15.05 -12.50 -28.16
N GLY A 225 15.66 -13.64 -27.81
CA GLY A 225 16.86 -14.16 -28.49
C GLY A 225 18.14 -13.36 -28.23
N VAL A 226 18.20 -12.62 -27.13
CA VAL A 226 19.41 -11.93 -26.68
C VAL A 226 20.43 -12.97 -26.19
N PRO A 227 21.74 -12.86 -26.57
CA PRO A 227 22.78 -13.75 -26.07
C PRO A 227 22.83 -13.79 -24.53
N ASP A 228 23.29 -14.93 -23.96
CA ASP A 228 23.41 -15.07 -22.52
C ASP A 228 24.36 -14.03 -21.93
N ALA A 229 23.96 -13.43 -20.84
CA ALA A 229 24.72 -12.46 -20.07
C ALA A 229 25.28 -13.08 -18.79
N LEU A 230 26.32 -12.46 -18.24
CA LEU A 230 26.72 -12.65 -16.85
C LEU A 230 25.77 -11.84 -15.96
N TRP A 231 25.09 -12.49 -15.03
CA TRP A 231 24.13 -11.84 -14.13
C TRP A 231 24.78 -11.47 -12.81
N ASN A 232 24.58 -10.22 -12.38
CA ASN A 232 25.14 -9.64 -11.16
C ASN A 232 26.67 -9.80 -11.01
N PRO A 233 27.48 -9.67 -12.10
CA PRO A 233 28.91 -9.83 -11.98
C PRO A 233 29.56 -8.63 -11.29
N THR A 234 30.61 -8.87 -10.53
CA THR A 234 31.45 -7.78 -10.00
C THR A 234 32.41 -7.30 -11.03
N LEU A 235 32.35 -6.04 -11.43
CA LEU A 235 33.25 -5.40 -12.38
C LEU A 235 34.35 -4.63 -11.65
N LEU A 236 35.61 -4.85 -12.03
CA LEU A 236 36.79 -4.20 -11.48
C LEU A 236 37.63 -3.62 -12.60
N THR A 237 38.46 -2.60 -12.30
CA THR A 237 39.56 -2.20 -13.21
C THR A 237 40.66 -3.27 -13.24
N LYS A 238 41.63 -3.16 -14.18
CA LYS A 238 42.83 -4.02 -14.19
C LYS A 238 43.60 -3.94 -12.88
N ASP A 239 43.57 -2.80 -12.22
CA ASP A 239 44.25 -2.57 -10.94
C ASP A 239 43.43 -3.07 -9.74
N GLY A 240 42.30 -3.74 -9.97
CA GLY A 240 41.44 -4.32 -8.94
C GLY A 240 40.52 -3.31 -8.23
N ILE A 241 40.39 -2.10 -8.76
CA ILE A 241 39.47 -1.11 -8.19
C ILE A 241 38.05 -1.46 -8.57
N PHE A 242 37.13 -1.48 -7.61
CA PHE A 242 35.72 -1.77 -7.81
C PHE A 242 35.03 -0.72 -8.71
N LEU A 243 34.38 -1.19 -9.75
CA LEU A 243 33.56 -0.36 -10.67
C LEU A 243 32.09 -0.40 -10.31
N ALA A 244 31.43 -1.55 -10.48
CA ALA A 244 30.03 -1.76 -10.24
C ALA A 244 29.66 -3.24 -10.19
N VAL A 245 28.39 -3.52 -9.85
CA VAL A 245 27.71 -4.78 -10.06
C VAL A 245 26.47 -4.45 -10.90
N PRO A 246 26.50 -4.56 -12.24
CA PRO A 246 25.31 -4.40 -13.07
C PRO A 246 24.43 -5.63 -12.97
N ASP A 247 23.13 -5.48 -13.31
CA ASP A 247 22.17 -6.60 -13.28
C ASP A 247 22.53 -7.66 -14.34
N ALA A 248 22.98 -7.22 -15.55
CA ALA A 248 23.54 -8.11 -16.55
C ALA A 248 24.73 -7.46 -17.27
N TYR A 249 25.67 -8.29 -17.75
CA TYR A 249 26.86 -7.81 -18.46
C TYR A 249 27.27 -8.77 -19.57
N TRP A 250 27.59 -8.22 -20.75
CA TRP A 250 28.14 -8.91 -21.90
C TRP A 250 29.61 -8.50 -22.09
N PRO A 251 30.55 -9.33 -21.63
CA PRO A 251 31.98 -8.96 -21.59
C PRO A 251 32.59 -8.68 -22.97
N HIS A 252 32.18 -9.43 -23.98
CA HIS A 252 32.72 -9.30 -25.35
C HIS A 252 32.32 -7.98 -26.00
N GLU A 253 31.09 -7.58 -25.79
CA GLU A 253 30.51 -6.35 -26.34
C GLU A 253 30.75 -5.15 -25.44
N GLY A 254 31.07 -5.37 -24.18
CA GLY A 254 31.25 -4.33 -23.17
C GLY A 254 29.96 -3.57 -22.90
N VAL A 255 28.83 -4.30 -22.82
CA VAL A 255 27.50 -3.76 -22.58
C VAL A 255 27.02 -4.21 -21.21
N ALA A 256 26.48 -3.29 -20.43
CA ALA A 256 25.83 -3.56 -19.15
C ALA A 256 24.35 -3.21 -19.23
N LEU A 257 23.50 -4.00 -18.58
CA LEU A 257 22.11 -3.70 -18.34
C LEU A 257 21.92 -3.34 -16.88
N GLU A 258 21.18 -2.28 -16.61
CA GLU A 258 20.69 -1.91 -15.30
C GLU A 258 19.16 -1.75 -15.36
N VAL A 259 18.44 -2.51 -14.54
CA VAL A 259 16.99 -2.42 -14.36
C VAL A 259 16.73 -1.46 -13.20
N ASP A 260 16.78 -0.17 -13.51
CA ASP A 260 16.67 0.90 -12.52
C ASP A 260 15.24 1.40 -12.45
N SER A 261 14.66 1.39 -11.26
CA SER A 261 13.41 2.10 -11.01
C SER A 261 13.69 3.41 -10.29
N GLU A 262 13.41 4.52 -10.95
CA GLU A 262 13.40 5.85 -10.33
C GLU A 262 12.48 5.90 -9.10
N GLU A 263 11.44 5.07 -9.09
CA GLU A 263 10.48 4.95 -8.00
C GLU A 263 11.07 4.35 -6.72
N PHE A 264 12.19 3.61 -6.80
CA PHE A 264 12.82 2.94 -5.66
C PHE A 264 13.96 3.72 -4.99
N HIS A 265 14.32 4.87 -5.51
CA HIS A 265 15.29 5.72 -4.83
C HIS A 265 14.67 6.31 -3.55
N LEU A 266 15.07 5.79 -2.39
CA LEU A 266 14.63 6.26 -1.07
C LEU A 266 15.08 7.70 -0.74
N GLY A 267 15.91 8.33 -1.60
CA GLY A 267 16.37 9.70 -1.42
C GLY A 267 17.25 10.25 -2.55
N VAL A 268 17.50 11.56 -2.51
CA VAL A 268 18.40 12.28 -3.46
C VAL A 268 19.80 11.68 -3.50
N THR A 269 20.27 11.10 -2.40
CA THR A 269 21.59 10.48 -2.28
C THR A 269 21.72 9.22 -3.14
N GLU A 270 20.66 8.40 -3.22
CA GLU A 270 20.66 7.17 -4.02
C GLU A 270 20.63 7.45 -5.51
N TYR A 271 19.81 8.42 -5.94
CA TYR A 271 19.80 8.89 -7.32
C TYR A 271 21.20 9.37 -7.77
N ARG A 272 21.87 10.18 -6.93
CA ARG A 272 23.24 10.61 -7.21
C ARG A 272 24.23 9.45 -7.27
N SER A 273 24.03 8.40 -6.47
CA SER A 273 24.84 7.20 -6.50
C SER A 273 24.69 6.44 -7.82
N THR A 274 23.47 6.27 -8.31
CA THR A 274 23.19 5.64 -9.61
C THR A 274 23.84 6.41 -10.76
N LEU A 275 23.70 7.73 -10.80
CA LEU A 275 24.36 8.55 -11.83
C LEU A 275 25.88 8.44 -11.78
N ARG A 276 26.50 8.42 -10.59
CA ARG A 276 27.93 8.25 -10.43
C ARG A 276 28.40 6.86 -10.89
N ARG A 277 27.63 5.81 -10.57
CA ARG A 277 27.90 4.44 -11.00
C ARG A 277 27.88 4.34 -12.52
N ARG A 278 26.85 4.87 -13.16
CA ARG A 278 26.74 4.92 -14.61
C ARG A 278 27.89 5.67 -15.25
N LEU A 279 28.22 6.88 -14.78
CA LEU A 279 29.35 7.66 -15.27
C LEU A 279 30.65 6.88 -15.14
N LYS A 280 30.85 6.15 -14.03
CA LYS A 280 32.04 5.32 -13.80
C LYS A 280 32.13 4.17 -14.81
N LEU A 281 31.05 3.51 -15.15
CA LEU A 281 31.02 2.46 -16.17
C LEU A 281 31.34 3.04 -17.56
N GLU A 282 30.68 4.12 -17.95
CA GLU A 282 30.83 4.78 -19.23
C GLU A 282 32.27 5.33 -19.44
N THR A 283 32.89 5.86 -18.39
CA THR A 283 34.31 6.31 -18.46
C THR A 283 35.33 5.16 -18.69
N HIS A 284 34.91 3.91 -18.39
CA HIS A 284 35.70 2.71 -18.71
C HIS A 284 35.27 2.03 -20.01
N GLY A 285 34.48 2.74 -20.83
CA GLY A 285 34.03 2.28 -22.13
C GLY A 285 32.91 1.26 -22.12
N ILE A 286 32.26 1.04 -20.98
CA ILE A 286 31.11 0.16 -20.88
C ILE A 286 29.86 0.94 -21.28
N GLU A 287 29.14 0.42 -22.29
CA GLU A 287 27.84 0.96 -22.69
C GLU A 287 26.75 0.50 -21.70
N VAL A 288 26.01 1.43 -21.12
CA VAL A 288 24.96 1.11 -20.14
C VAL A 288 23.59 1.23 -20.79
N VAL A 289 22.79 0.16 -20.71
CA VAL A 289 21.36 0.15 -21.02
C VAL A 289 20.61 0.23 -19.70
N SER A 290 20.04 1.39 -19.39
CA SER A 290 19.18 1.53 -18.21
C SER A 290 17.72 1.43 -18.64
N VAL A 291 16.97 0.53 -18.00
CA VAL A 291 15.56 0.31 -18.28
C VAL A 291 14.73 0.37 -17.01
N ALA A 292 13.57 1.02 -17.08
CA ALA A 292 12.63 0.98 -15.98
C ALA A 292 11.93 -0.40 -15.92
N PRO A 293 11.64 -0.96 -14.75
CA PRO A 293 10.86 -2.19 -14.61
C PRO A 293 9.51 -2.17 -15.32
N ALA A 294 8.87 -0.99 -15.38
CA ALA A 294 7.64 -0.83 -16.16
C ALA A 294 7.86 -1.11 -17.64
N LEU A 295 8.99 -0.66 -18.23
CA LEU A 295 9.31 -0.90 -19.63
C LEU A 295 9.53 -2.39 -19.91
N VAL A 296 10.21 -3.10 -19.00
CA VAL A 296 10.41 -4.56 -19.11
C VAL A 296 9.08 -5.32 -19.11
N ARG A 297 8.09 -4.83 -18.33
CA ARG A 297 6.79 -5.47 -18.21
C ARG A 297 5.84 -5.12 -19.36
N ASP A 298 5.76 -3.84 -19.72
CA ASP A 298 4.70 -3.31 -20.56
C ASP A 298 5.14 -3.21 -22.04
N HIS A 299 6.46 -3.11 -22.30
CA HIS A 299 7.07 -3.00 -23.62
C HIS A 299 8.33 -3.85 -23.76
N PRO A 300 8.26 -5.18 -23.56
CA PRO A 300 9.43 -6.07 -23.56
C PRO A 300 10.23 -6.02 -24.86
N ASP A 301 9.55 -5.86 -26.01
CA ASP A 301 10.19 -5.81 -27.33
C ASP A 301 11.11 -4.59 -27.49
N GLU A 302 10.76 -3.45 -26.87
CA GLU A 302 11.59 -2.26 -26.88
C GLU A 302 12.90 -2.49 -26.09
N VAL A 303 12.80 -3.19 -24.96
CA VAL A 303 13.97 -3.56 -24.15
C VAL A 303 14.90 -4.48 -24.92
N VAL A 304 14.36 -5.52 -25.54
CA VAL A 304 15.11 -6.46 -26.38
C VAL A 304 15.81 -5.72 -27.53
N ALA A 305 15.08 -4.86 -28.24
CA ALA A 305 15.62 -4.07 -29.35
C ALA A 305 16.76 -3.14 -28.90
N ALA A 306 16.61 -2.47 -27.75
CA ALA A 306 17.62 -1.59 -27.19
C ALA A 306 18.90 -2.35 -26.81
N VAL A 307 18.77 -3.51 -26.15
CA VAL A 307 19.91 -4.34 -25.80
C VAL A 307 20.62 -4.87 -27.04
N LEU A 308 19.89 -5.45 -27.99
CA LEU A 308 20.47 -5.97 -29.25
C LEU A 308 21.16 -4.86 -30.07
N ALA A 309 20.62 -3.64 -30.08
CA ALA A 309 21.26 -2.51 -30.75
C ALA A 309 22.63 -2.17 -30.12
N LYS A 310 22.71 -2.14 -28.79
CA LYS A 310 23.97 -1.89 -28.07
C LYS A 310 24.97 -3.02 -28.22
N LEU A 311 24.53 -4.29 -28.20
CA LEU A 311 25.40 -5.44 -28.44
C LEU A 311 26.01 -5.40 -29.85
N ARG A 312 25.23 -5.05 -30.89
CA ARG A 312 25.75 -4.89 -32.25
C ARG A 312 26.83 -3.79 -32.35
N LEU A 313 26.62 -2.66 -31.66
CA LEU A 313 27.65 -1.60 -31.60
C LEU A 313 28.88 -2.06 -30.86
N GLY A 314 28.73 -2.80 -29.77
CA GLY A 314 29.84 -3.35 -28.98
C GLY A 314 30.65 -4.44 -29.74
N ALA A 315 29.97 -5.26 -30.55
CA ALA A 315 30.66 -6.30 -31.36
C ALA A 315 31.66 -5.76 -32.38
N GLY A 316 31.57 -4.47 -32.75
CA GLY A 316 32.52 -3.80 -33.63
C GLY A 316 33.78 -3.29 -32.92
N ARG A 317 33.98 -3.52 -31.63
CA ARG A 317 35.16 -3.06 -30.89
C ARG A 317 36.40 -3.77 -31.32
N ARG A 318 37.47 -3.00 -31.59
CA ARG A 318 38.78 -3.54 -31.99
C ARG A 318 39.65 -3.93 -30.81
N GLU A 319 39.39 -3.35 -29.61
CA GLU A 319 40.18 -3.60 -28.39
C GLU A 319 39.26 -4.07 -27.24
N PRO A 320 39.70 -5.07 -26.48
CA PRO A 320 38.97 -5.51 -25.30
C PRO A 320 38.98 -4.43 -24.21
N LEU A 321 37.91 -4.31 -23.45
CA LEU A 321 37.85 -3.39 -22.34
C LEU A 321 38.83 -3.76 -21.24
N SER A 322 39.40 -2.72 -20.60
CA SER A 322 40.29 -2.87 -19.44
C SER A 322 39.53 -3.16 -18.15
N VAL A 323 38.62 -4.15 -18.21
CA VAL A 323 37.72 -4.52 -17.10
C VAL A 323 37.94 -5.99 -16.75
N VAL A 324 38.03 -6.28 -15.47
CA VAL A 324 38.09 -7.63 -14.91
C VAL A 324 36.71 -7.98 -14.34
N VAL A 325 36.24 -9.17 -14.70
CA VAL A 325 34.94 -9.68 -14.25
C VAL A 325 35.21 -10.76 -13.18
N ARG A 326 34.55 -10.63 -12.02
CA ARG A 326 34.46 -11.70 -11.04
C ARG A 326 32.97 -12.14 -10.97
N ALA A 327 32.75 -13.42 -11.20
CA ALA A 327 31.45 -14.05 -11.03
C ALA A 327 31.09 -14.23 -9.55
#